data_dfe28b272e06e699af883fc97e27666a
#
_entry.id   dfe28b272e06e699af883fc97e27666a
#
_cell.length_a   1.000
_cell.length_b   1.000
_cell.length_c   1.000
_cell.angle_alpha   90.00
_cell.angle_beta   90.00
_cell.angle_gamma   90.00
#
_symmetry.space_group_name_H-M   'P 1'
#
loop_
_entity.id
_entity.type
_entity.pdbx_description
1 polymer ?
#
loop_
_entity_poly.entity_id
_entity_poly.type
_entity_poly.pdbx_seq_one_letter_code
_entity_poly.pdbx_strand_id
1 'polypeptide(L)'
;RLRYVQGEGLAEAYFFRNCTAGCSMLVRAEAAKKAVPFPVQTVCDQWIAIVAALLGEVQFVEQPLQGYRQHGDNQTGILTGVDSKASYRSKRILPFKERLAAYRQLAEPSPEMAAFIEAREQKHIRSIWRYRGFSPYEAVFEIAMCFLPDQIVKMFLRRSS
;
A
#
# COMPACT_ATOMS: atom_id res chain seq x y z
N ARG A 1 3.33 -15.95 -2.70
CA ARG A 1 1.89 -16.17 -2.49
C ARG A 1 1.38 -15.02 -1.63
N LEU A 2 0.47 -14.21 -2.16
CA LEU A 2 -0.22 -13.19 -1.38
C LEU A 2 -1.02 -13.91 -0.29
N ARG A 3 -0.75 -13.58 0.96
CA ARG A 3 -1.52 -14.11 2.07
C ARG A 3 -2.67 -13.15 2.31
N TYR A 4 -3.86 -13.58 2.00
CA TYR A 4 -5.07 -12.83 2.31
C TYR A 4 -5.25 -12.78 3.83
N VAL A 5 -5.69 -11.64 4.34
CA VAL A 5 -6.02 -11.43 5.74
C VAL A 5 -7.51 -11.14 5.84
N GLN A 6 -8.15 -11.70 6.85
CA GLN A 6 -9.57 -11.51 7.15
C GLN A 6 -9.77 -11.26 8.64
N GLY A 7 -10.88 -10.66 9.01
CA GLY A 7 -11.23 -10.32 10.38
C GLY A 7 -11.41 -8.82 10.58
N GLU A 8 -11.34 -8.41 11.84
CA GLU A 8 -11.44 -7.01 12.26
C GLU A 8 -10.07 -6.34 12.39
N GLY A 9 -10.07 -5.00 12.46
CA GLY A 9 -8.86 -4.21 12.73
C GLY A 9 -7.81 -4.22 11.62
N LEU A 10 -8.18 -4.52 10.38
CA LEU A 10 -7.26 -4.70 9.26
C LEU A 10 -6.94 -3.42 8.47
N ALA A 11 -7.48 -2.27 8.86
CA ALA A 11 -7.34 -1.03 8.11
C ALA A 11 -5.87 -0.61 7.90
N GLU A 12 -5.04 -0.70 8.94
CA GLU A 12 -3.62 -0.39 8.84
C GLU A 12 -2.84 -1.41 7.99
N ALA A 13 -3.21 -2.68 8.04
CA ALA A 13 -2.62 -3.70 7.18
C ALA A 13 -2.91 -3.42 5.70
N TYR A 14 -4.16 -3.05 5.37
CA TYR A 14 -4.54 -2.64 4.01
C TYR A 14 -3.92 -1.31 3.59
N PHE A 15 -3.62 -0.42 4.54
CA PHE A 15 -2.94 0.83 4.24
C PHE A 15 -1.57 0.64 3.60
N PHE A 16 -0.78 -0.31 4.11
CA PHE A 16 0.55 -0.62 3.58
C PHE A 16 0.51 -1.60 2.42
N ARG A 17 -0.46 -2.50 2.41
CA ARG A 17 -0.50 -3.60 1.46
C ARG A 17 -1.86 -3.72 0.81
N ASN A 18 -1.94 -3.45 -0.49
CA ASN A 18 -3.14 -3.74 -1.25
C ASN A 18 -3.30 -5.26 -1.44
N CYS A 19 -4.24 -5.86 -0.72
CA CYS A 19 -4.60 -7.26 -0.83
C CYS A 19 -5.94 -7.46 -1.54
N THR A 20 -6.52 -6.38 -2.09
CA THR A 20 -7.81 -6.39 -2.79
C THR A 20 -7.63 -6.00 -4.25
N ALA A 21 -8.40 -6.63 -5.12
CA ALA A 21 -8.55 -6.18 -6.49
C ALA A 21 -9.99 -5.71 -6.68
N GLY A 22 -10.18 -4.54 -7.26
CA GLY A 22 -11.50 -3.92 -7.41
C GLY A 22 -12.52 -4.82 -8.10
N CYS A 23 -12.07 -5.65 -9.03
CA CYS A 23 -12.93 -6.61 -9.75
C CYS A 23 -13.36 -7.82 -8.91
N SER A 24 -12.71 -8.11 -7.78
CA SER A 24 -13.00 -9.24 -6.89
C SER A 24 -13.43 -8.80 -5.49
N MET A 25 -13.91 -7.57 -5.35
CA MET A 25 -14.33 -6.99 -4.08
C MET A 25 -15.84 -6.77 -4.06
N LEU A 26 -16.48 -7.23 -2.98
CA LEU A 26 -17.84 -6.86 -2.63
C LEU A 26 -17.79 -6.03 -1.35
N VAL A 27 -18.42 -4.86 -1.36
CA VAL A 27 -18.38 -3.93 -0.24
C VAL A 27 -19.78 -3.40 0.07
N ARG A 28 -20.07 -3.16 1.34
CA ARG A 28 -21.33 -2.51 1.74
C ARG A 28 -21.39 -1.09 1.18
N ALA A 29 -22.56 -0.69 0.65
CA ALA A 29 -22.76 0.62 0.04
C ALA A 29 -22.38 1.79 0.97
N GLU A 30 -22.59 1.66 2.26
CA GLU A 30 -22.21 2.67 3.26
C GLU A 30 -20.70 2.88 3.33
N ALA A 31 -19.93 1.79 3.29
CA ALA A 31 -18.46 1.88 3.28
C ALA A 31 -17.96 2.49 1.97
N ALA A 32 -18.54 2.10 0.83
CA ALA A 32 -18.21 2.69 -0.47
C ALA A 32 -18.50 4.20 -0.51
N LYS A 33 -19.65 4.64 0.04
CA LYS A 33 -20.00 6.07 0.13
C LYS A 33 -19.03 6.85 1.04
N LYS A 34 -18.62 6.28 2.16
CA LYS A 34 -17.64 6.91 3.06
C LYS A 34 -16.22 6.98 2.48
N ALA A 35 -15.92 6.14 1.51
CA ALA A 35 -14.62 6.18 0.82
C ALA A 35 -14.49 7.35 -0.17
N VAL A 36 -15.56 8.08 -0.46
CA VAL A 36 -15.56 9.24 -1.37
C VAL A 36 -15.46 10.54 -0.55
N PRO A 37 -14.62 11.52 -0.96
CA PRO A 37 -13.73 11.50 -2.12
C PRO A 37 -12.48 10.64 -1.92
N PHE A 38 -11.96 10.06 -3.01
CA PHE A 38 -10.72 9.30 -2.95
C PHE A 38 -9.52 10.22 -2.74
N PRO A 39 -8.55 9.84 -1.88
CA PRO A 39 -7.29 10.59 -1.77
C PRO A 39 -6.54 10.58 -3.11
N VAL A 40 -5.89 11.69 -3.42
CA VAL A 40 -5.05 11.82 -4.60
C VAL A 40 -3.94 10.75 -4.59
N GLN A 41 -3.63 10.18 -5.76
CA GLN A 41 -2.59 9.15 -5.94
C GLN A 41 -2.82 7.84 -5.13
N THR A 42 -4.05 7.58 -4.71
CA THR A 42 -4.41 6.32 -4.05
C THR A 42 -5.19 5.44 -4.99
N VAL A 43 -4.88 4.15 -5.01
CA VAL A 43 -5.64 3.17 -5.79
C VAL A 43 -7.00 3.00 -5.13
N CYS A 44 -8.07 3.16 -5.91
CA CYS A 44 -9.44 3.24 -5.37
C CYS A 44 -9.87 1.97 -4.62
N ASP A 45 -9.50 0.80 -5.11
CA ASP A 45 -9.81 -0.47 -4.46
C ASP A 45 -9.12 -0.61 -3.09
N GLN A 46 -7.86 -0.20 -2.99
CA GLN A 46 -7.14 -0.18 -1.72
C GLN A 46 -7.79 0.78 -0.72
N TRP A 47 -8.18 1.98 -1.17
CA TRP A 47 -8.82 2.94 -0.27
C TRP A 47 -10.19 2.48 0.21
N ILE A 48 -11.00 1.92 -0.66
CA ILE A 48 -12.30 1.32 -0.29
C ILE A 48 -12.09 0.19 0.74
N ALA A 49 -11.09 -0.66 0.55
CA ALA A 49 -10.76 -1.73 1.50
C ALA A 49 -10.33 -1.20 2.88
N ILE A 50 -9.53 -0.12 2.92
CA ILE A 50 -9.15 0.56 4.17
C ILE A 50 -10.40 1.06 4.90
N VAL A 51 -11.27 1.79 4.20
CA VAL A 51 -12.50 2.35 4.80
C VAL A 51 -13.46 1.25 5.24
N ALA A 52 -13.62 0.19 4.45
CA ALA A 52 -14.43 -0.96 4.83
C ALA A 52 -13.89 -1.66 6.09
N ALA A 53 -12.57 -1.81 6.21
CA ALA A 53 -11.91 -2.39 7.38
C ALA A 53 -11.96 -1.50 8.63
N LEU A 54 -12.11 -0.18 8.48
CA LEU A 54 -12.38 0.74 9.59
C LEU A 54 -13.82 0.61 10.12
N LEU A 55 -14.75 0.23 9.26
CA LEU A 55 -16.18 0.20 9.57
C LEU A 55 -16.69 -1.18 9.99
N GLY A 56 -15.86 -2.21 9.85
CA GLY A 56 -16.26 -3.57 10.17
C GLY A 56 -15.23 -4.62 9.79
N GLU A 57 -15.73 -5.82 9.65
CA GLU A 57 -14.95 -7.02 9.35
C GLU A 57 -14.73 -7.19 7.84
N VAL A 58 -13.57 -7.68 7.48
CA VAL A 58 -13.24 -8.12 6.12
C VAL A 58 -13.21 -9.65 6.08
N GLN A 59 -13.93 -10.23 5.13
CA GLN A 59 -13.96 -11.67 4.91
C GLN A 59 -13.37 -12.03 3.55
N PHE A 60 -12.72 -13.17 3.48
CA PHE A 60 -12.14 -13.72 2.26
C PHE A 60 -12.89 -14.96 1.85
N VAL A 61 -13.28 -15.01 0.57
CA VAL A 61 -13.90 -16.18 -0.05
C VAL A 61 -12.80 -17.00 -0.75
N GLU A 62 -12.53 -18.22 -0.25
CA GLU A 62 -11.44 -19.07 -0.79
C GLU A 62 -11.71 -19.62 -2.18
N GLN A 63 -12.98 -19.61 -2.61
CA GLN A 63 -13.35 -20.11 -3.92
C GLN A 63 -12.93 -19.15 -5.03
N PRO A 64 -12.31 -19.64 -6.12
CA PRO A 64 -12.03 -18.81 -7.28
C PRO A 64 -13.34 -18.49 -8.03
N LEU A 65 -13.87 -17.28 -7.82
CA LEU A 65 -15.15 -16.87 -8.41
C LEU A 65 -14.97 -16.07 -9.72
N GLN A 66 -13.74 -15.69 -10.06
CA GLN A 66 -13.47 -14.84 -11.21
C GLN A 66 -12.18 -15.22 -11.91
N GLY A 67 -12.23 -15.22 -13.25
CA GLY A 67 -11.04 -15.30 -14.09
C GLY A 67 -10.46 -13.90 -14.32
N TYR A 68 -9.21 -13.68 -13.95
CA TYR A 68 -8.50 -12.42 -14.18
C TYR A 68 -7.61 -12.52 -15.42
N ARG A 69 -7.99 -11.82 -16.52
CA ARG A 69 -7.20 -11.79 -17.74
C ARG A 69 -5.96 -10.92 -17.53
N GLN A 70 -4.80 -11.50 -17.79
CA GLN A 70 -3.52 -10.79 -17.80
C GLN A 70 -3.10 -10.47 -19.22
N HIS A 71 -2.68 -9.24 -19.47
CA HIS A 71 -2.11 -8.74 -20.73
C HIS A 71 -1.08 -7.64 -20.42
N GLY A 72 -0.28 -7.28 -21.44
CA GLY A 72 0.84 -6.34 -21.27
C GLY A 72 0.45 -4.93 -20.80
N ASP A 73 -0.81 -4.53 -20.99
CA ASP A 73 -1.32 -3.20 -20.61
C ASP A 73 -2.00 -3.19 -19.24
N ASN A 74 -1.88 -4.26 -18.45
CA ASN A 74 -2.38 -4.27 -17.09
C ASN A 74 -1.63 -3.26 -16.23
N GLN A 75 -2.36 -2.35 -15.59
CA GLN A 75 -1.79 -1.28 -14.74
C GLN A 75 -1.24 -1.77 -13.38
N THR A 76 -1.33 -3.05 -13.11
CA THR A 76 -0.93 -3.64 -11.84
C THR A 76 0.50 -4.13 -11.84
N GLY A 77 1.38 -3.29 -11.31
CA GLY A 77 2.78 -3.68 -10.99
C GLY A 77 3.26 -2.88 -9.80
N ILE A 78 3.89 -3.55 -8.85
CA ILE A 78 4.40 -2.91 -7.60
C ILE A 78 5.36 -1.76 -7.92
N LEU A 79 6.07 -1.82 -9.04
CA LEU A 79 7.06 -0.84 -9.48
C LEU A 79 6.73 -0.20 -10.84
N THR A 80 5.49 -0.28 -11.29
CA THR A 80 5.09 0.32 -12.58
C THR A 80 5.43 1.80 -12.61
N GLY A 81 6.20 2.20 -13.63
CA GLY A 81 6.65 3.57 -13.84
C GLY A 81 7.71 4.07 -12.85
N VAL A 82 8.33 3.20 -12.05
CA VAL A 82 9.46 3.52 -11.19
C VAL A 82 10.75 3.14 -11.90
N ASP A 83 11.54 4.14 -12.28
CA ASP A 83 12.79 3.98 -13.02
C ASP A 83 14.03 4.52 -12.28
N SER A 84 13.80 5.19 -11.16
CA SER A 84 14.84 5.88 -10.40
C SER A 84 14.44 6.05 -8.94
N LYS A 85 15.39 6.40 -8.07
CA LYS A 85 15.08 6.75 -6.67
C LYS A 85 14.15 7.97 -6.57
N ALA A 86 14.27 8.93 -7.48
CA ALA A 86 13.41 10.11 -7.50
C ALA A 86 11.97 9.72 -7.83
N SER A 87 11.76 8.92 -8.88
CA SER A 87 10.43 8.41 -9.25
C SER A 87 9.86 7.47 -8.19
N TYR A 88 10.69 6.65 -7.54
CA TYR A 88 10.27 5.85 -6.40
C TYR A 88 9.75 6.73 -5.26
N ARG A 89 10.50 7.77 -4.88
CA ARG A 89 10.08 8.69 -3.83
C ARG A 89 8.75 9.37 -4.17
N SER A 90 8.62 9.92 -5.36
CA SER A 90 7.41 10.64 -5.78
C SER A 90 6.19 9.72 -5.90
N LYS A 91 6.36 8.50 -6.39
CA LYS A 91 5.25 7.58 -6.67
C LYS A 91 4.92 6.62 -5.51
N ARG A 92 5.85 6.42 -4.57
CA ARG A 92 5.70 5.42 -3.49
C ARG A 92 5.81 5.97 -2.09
N ILE A 93 6.61 7.01 -1.85
CA ILE A 93 6.79 7.56 -0.50
C ILE A 93 5.83 8.71 -0.24
N LEU A 94 5.81 9.71 -1.12
CA LEU A 94 4.97 10.90 -0.92
C LEU A 94 3.47 10.59 -0.85
N PRO A 95 2.90 9.67 -1.67
CA PRO A 95 1.49 9.32 -1.58
C PRO A 95 1.05 8.76 -0.23
N PHE A 96 1.97 8.15 0.53
CA PHE A 96 1.64 7.68 1.88
C PHE A 96 1.29 8.81 2.85
N LYS A 97 1.90 9.99 2.70
CA LYS A 97 1.53 11.17 3.51
C LYS A 97 0.11 11.64 3.24
N GLU A 98 -0.22 11.77 1.96
CA GLU A 98 -1.56 12.20 1.56
C GLU A 98 -2.61 11.20 2.01
N ARG A 99 -2.31 9.91 1.85
CA ARG A 99 -3.16 8.83 2.33
C ARG A 99 -3.31 8.84 3.86
N LEU A 100 -2.22 9.12 4.60
CA LEU A 100 -2.27 9.24 6.06
C LEU A 100 -3.11 10.44 6.49
N ALA A 101 -3.00 11.56 5.79
CA ALA A 101 -3.84 12.73 6.07
C ALA A 101 -5.33 12.43 5.86
N ALA A 102 -5.67 11.70 4.80
CA ALA A 102 -7.03 11.25 4.56
C ALA A 102 -7.50 10.20 5.61
N TYR A 103 -6.62 9.27 5.99
CA TYR A 103 -6.92 8.29 7.04
C TYR A 103 -7.27 8.95 8.36
N ARG A 104 -6.52 9.99 8.77
CA ARG A 104 -6.74 10.76 9.99
C ARG A 104 -8.10 11.46 10.05
N GLN A 105 -8.74 11.70 8.92
CA GLN A 105 -10.10 12.23 8.89
C GLN A 105 -11.16 11.17 9.24
N LEU A 106 -10.82 9.91 9.17
CA LEU A 106 -11.71 8.78 9.41
C LEU A 106 -11.42 8.08 10.74
N ALA A 107 -10.15 7.96 11.12
CA ALA A 107 -9.71 7.27 12.32
C ALA A 107 -8.33 7.78 12.76
N GLU A 108 -8.03 7.65 14.04
CA GLU A 108 -6.69 7.91 14.56
C GLU A 108 -5.76 6.75 14.19
N PRO A 109 -4.64 6.99 13.47
CA PRO A 109 -3.68 5.95 13.17
C PRO A 109 -2.92 5.54 14.44
N SER A 110 -2.47 4.29 14.49
CA SER A 110 -1.57 3.88 15.57
C SER A 110 -0.28 4.73 15.56
N PRO A 111 0.31 4.99 16.73
CA PRO A 111 1.59 5.69 16.81
C PRO A 111 2.68 5.04 15.96
N GLU A 112 2.67 3.70 15.89
CA GLU A 112 3.59 2.90 15.11
C GLU A 112 3.42 3.15 13.61
N MET A 113 2.18 3.18 13.12
CA MET A 113 1.87 3.48 11.72
C MET A 113 2.37 4.87 11.32
N ALA A 114 2.04 5.88 12.12
CA ALA A 114 2.44 7.26 11.87
C ALA A 114 3.97 7.42 11.86
N ALA A 115 4.65 6.85 12.85
CA ALA A 115 6.09 6.89 12.97
C ALA A 115 6.82 6.14 11.86
N PHE A 116 6.25 5.03 11.36
CA PHE A 116 6.85 4.31 10.22
C PHE A 116 6.78 5.13 8.93
N ILE A 117 5.65 5.78 8.67
CA ILE A 117 5.50 6.64 7.47
C ILE A 117 6.48 7.82 7.53
N GLU A 118 6.61 8.48 8.68
CA GLU A 118 7.55 9.57 8.87
C GLU A 118 9.00 9.11 8.70
N ALA A 119 9.37 7.96 9.28
CA ALA A 119 10.71 7.39 9.15
C ALA A 119 11.09 7.10 7.69
N ARG A 120 10.14 6.60 6.89
CA ARG A 120 10.35 6.37 5.44
C ARG A 120 10.61 7.68 4.70
N GLU A 121 9.86 8.71 5.02
CA GLU A 121 10.03 10.02 4.39
C GLU A 121 11.39 10.63 4.71
N GLN A 122 11.78 10.59 5.96
CA GLN A 122 13.05 11.12 6.44
C GLN A 122 14.25 10.24 6.11
N LYS A 123 14.04 9.04 5.54
CA LYS A 123 15.05 8.01 5.29
C LYS A 123 15.82 7.61 6.56
N HIS A 124 15.14 7.61 7.67
CA HIS A 124 15.73 7.29 8.96
C HIS A 124 15.80 5.77 9.18
N ILE A 125 16.88 5.14 8.77
CA ILE A 125 17.06 3.68 8.66
C ILE A 125 16.75 2.93 9.94
N ARG A 126 17.23 3.42 11.08
CA ARG A 126 16.96 2.76 12.37
C ARG A 126 15.49 2.73 12.70
N SER A 127 14.78 3.82 12.42
CA SER A 127 13.33 3.90 12.63
C SER A 127 12.56 3.04 11.64
N ILE A 128 12.97 3.01 10.36
CA ILE A 128 12.38 2.10 9.37
C ILE A 128 12.50 0.65 9.84
N TRP A 129 13.67 0.25 10.31
CA TRP A 129 13.90 -1.10 10.81
C TRP A 129 13.09 -1.42 12.09
N ARG A 130 12.95 -0.45 12.99
CA ARG A 130 12.16 -0.61 14.21
C ARG A 130 10.69 -0.93 13.91
N TYR A 131 10.14 -0.31 12.89
CA TYR A 131 8.73 -0.46 12.50
C TYR A 131 8.50 -1.53 11.43
N ARG A 132 9.46 -2.39 11.12
CA ARG A 132 9.36 -3.46 10.13
C ARG A 132 8.21 -4.45 10.37
N GLY A 133 7.64 -4.48 11.57
CA GLY A 133 6.49 -5.32 11.91
C GLY A 133 5.27 -5.05 11.02
N PHE A 134 5.05 -3.81 10.58
CA PHE A 134 3.96 -3.47 9.67
C PHE A 134 4.16 -4.03 8.26
N SER A 135 5.38 -3.92 7.75
CA SER A 135 5.72 -4.42 6.43
C SER A 135 7.22 -4.72 6.34
N PRO A 136 7.65 -5.96 6.67
CA PRO A 136 9.06 -6.30 6.68
C PRO A 136 9.70 -6.19 5.29
N TYR A 137 8.98 -6.54 4.24
CA TYR A 137 9.49 -6.43 2.86
C TYR A 137 9.71 -4.98 2.45
N GLU A 138 8.77 -4.08 2.77
CA GLU A 138 8.93 -2.66 2.51
C GLU A 138 10.07 -2.08 3.32
N ALA A 139 10.21 -2.43 4.60
CA ALA A 139 11.31 -1.94 5.43
C ALA A 139 12.68 -2.32 4.86
N VAL A 140 12.85 -3.58 4.44
CA VAL A 140 14.10 -4.05 3.82
C VAL A 140 14.35 -3.33 2.49
N PHE A 141 13.32 -3.19 1.66
CA PHE A 141 13.43 -2.51 0.38
C PHE A 141 13.79 -1.02 0.55
N GLU A 142 13.15 -0.32 1.49
CA GLU A 142 13.43 1.08 1.80
C GLU A 142 14.88 1.29 2.28
N ILE A 143 15.34 0.39 3.15
CA ILE A 143 16.73 0.43 3.62
C ILE A 143 17.71 0.19 2.45
N ALA A 144 17.43 -0.80 1.61
CA ALA A 144 18.23 -1.07 0.43
C ALA A 144 18.28 0.14 -0.51
N MET A 145 17.14 0.80 -0.74
CA MET A 145 17.04 2.02 -1.55
C MET A 145 17.86 3.20 -0.98
N CYS A 146 18.09 3.25 0.33
CA CYS A 146 18.95 4.26 0.93
C CYS A 146 20.44 4.07 0.60
N PHE A 147 20.90 2.82 0.52
CA PHE A 147 22.32 2.48 0.37
C PHE A 147 22.74 2.19 -1.07
N LEU A 148 21.88 1.60 -1.89
CA LEU A 148 22.25 1.22 -3.24
C LEU A 148 22.57 2.44 -4.10
N PRO A 149 23.65 2.43 -4.91
CA PRO A 149 23.89 3.45 -5.92
C PRO A 149 22.76 3.54 -6.93
N ASP A 150 22.49 4.75 -7.47
CA ASP A 150 21.41 4.97 -8.43
C ASP A 150 21.50 4.09 -9.67
N GLN A 151 22.73 3.77 -10.12
CA GLN A 151 22.96 2.90 -11.25
C GLN A 151 22.45 1.47 -10.99
N ILE A 152 22.71 0.93 -9.78
CA ILE A 152 22.26 -0.40 -9.38
C ILE A 152 20.74 -0.41 -9.23
N VAL A 153 20.15 0.63 -8.65
CA VAL A 153 18.69 0.77 -8.54
C VAL A 153 18.04 0.77 -9.91
N LYS A 154 18.55 1.57 -10.86
CA LYS A 154 18.04 1.62 -12.23
C LYS A 154 18.13 0.26 -12.93
N MET A 155 19.24 -0.46 -12.74
CA MET A 155 19.42 -1.80 -13.33
C MET A 155 18.42 -2.81 -12.75
N PHE A 156 18.18 -2.75 -11.43
CA PHE A 156 17.23 -3.63 -10.76
C PHE A 156 15.78 -3.35 -11.21
N LEU A 157 15.42 -2.08 -11.27
CA LEU A 157 14.08 -1.66 -11.67
C LEU A 157 13.73 -2.02 -13.12
N ARG A 158 14.72 -1.93 -14.04
CA ARG A 158 14.54 -2.34 -15.45
C ARG A 158 14.31 -3.83 -15.65
N ARG A 159 14.71 -4.68 -14.70
CA ARG A 159 14.47 -6.13 -14.76
C ARG A 159 13.12 -6.52 -14.17
N SER A 160 12.48 -5.62 -13.46
CA SER A 160 11.22 -5.85 -12.74
C SER A 160 10.02 -5.19 -13.43
N SER A 161 10.25 -4.45 -14.49
CA SER A 161 9.24 -3.90 -15.41
C SER A 161 9.13 -4.75 -16.68
#